data_ebb463c59364182e00273813f176b678
#
_entry.id   ebb463c59364182e00273813f176b678
#
_cell.length_a   1.000
_cell.length_b   1.000
_cell.length_c   1.000
_cell.angle_alpha   90.00
_cell.angle_beta   90.00
_cell.angle_gamma   90.00
#
_symmetry.space_group_name_H-M   'P 1'
#
loop_
_entity.id
_entity.type
_entity.pdbx_description
1 polymer ?
#
loop_
_entity_poly.entity_id
_entity_poly.type
_entity_poly.pdbx_seq_one_letter_code
_entity_poly.pdbx_strand_id
1 'polypeptide(L)'
;GQEEKEIITPAIQQAQREDINASGPFPGDTIFMRARRGEFDIVVAQYHDQGLIPVKYLGVDEGVNVTVGLPFIRTSVDHGTAFDIAGKGLADPSSLKAAFNLAVNMTPPNLH
;
A
#
# COMPACT_ATOMS: atom_id res chain seq x y z
N GLY A 1 -10.92 21.73 -4.76
CA GLY A 1 -9.68 22.16 -4.16
C GLY A 1 -8.68 22.65 -5.18
N GLN A 2 -7.59 23.17 -4.71
CA GLN A 2 -6.47 23.65 -5.55
C GLN A 2 -5.22 22.75 -5.37
N GLU A 3 -5.34 21.73 -4.53
CA GLU A 3 -4.22 20.87 -4.08
C GLU A 3 -3.53 20.19 -5.26
N GLU A 4 -4.27 19.77 -6.26
CA GLU A 4 -3.72 19.16 -7.47
C GLU A 4 -2.80 20.12 -8.23
N LYS A 5 -3.16 21.40 -8.29
CA LYS A 5 -2.38 22.41 -9.00
C LYS A 5 -1.21 22.94 -8.19
N GLU A 6 -1.44 23.17 -6.90
CA GLU A 6 -0.49 23.88 -6.03
C GLU A 6 0.52 22.95 -5.36
N ILE A 7 0.18 21.66 -5.18
CA ILE A 7 0.98 20.70 -4.42
C ILE A 7 1.34 19.48 -5.27
N ILE A 8 0.33 18.76 -5.78
CA ILE A 8 0.56 17.43 -6.39
C ILE A 8 1.26 17.56 -7.74
N THR A 9 0.79 18.42 -8.61
CA THR A 9 1.44 18.61 -9.92
C THR A 9 2.89 19.08 -9.80
N PRO A 10 3.24 20.08 -8.97
CA PRO A 10 4.63 20.45 -8.74
C PRO A 10 5.47 19.31 -8.14
N ALA A 11 4.90 18.49 -7.24
CA ALA A 11 5.60 17.34 -6.68
C ALA A 11 5.92 16.27 -7.75
N ILE A 12 4.97 15.98 -8.64
CA ILE A 12 5.20 15.08 -9.78
C ILE A 12 6.29 15.61 -10.69
N GLN A 13 6.26 16.89 -11.01
CA GLN A 13 7.30 17.53 -11.83
C GLN A 13 8.68 17.47 -11.17
N GLN A 14 8.74 17.61 -9.85
CA GLN A 14 10.00 17.46 -9.11
C GLN A 14 10.51 16.03 -9.18
N ALA A 15 9.65 15.04 -8.98
CA ALA A 15 10.00 13.63 -9.11
C ALA A 15 10.55 13.30 -10.50
N GLN A 16 9.93 13.85 -11.56
CA GLN A 16 10.40 13.68 -12.94
C GLN A 16 11.79 14.29 -13.15
N ARG A 17 12.08 15.44 -12.54
CA ARG A 17 13.43 16.04 -12.58
C ARG A 17 14.49 15.20 -11.85
N GLU A 18 14.08 14.33 -10.95
CA GLU A 18 14.92 13.38 -10.24
C GLU A 18 14.95 11.98 -10.90
N ASP A 19 14.57 11.90 -12.19
CA ASP A 19 14.53 10.68 -12.99
C ASP A 19 13.56 9.60 -12.45
N ILE A 20 12.56 10.00 -11.65
CA ILE A 20 11.49 9.11 -11.24
C ILE A 20 10.39 9.16 -12.30
N ASN A 21 10.00 7.99 -12.82
CA ASN A 21 8.91 7.86 -13.80
C ASN A 21 7.55 8.05 -13.14
N ALA A 22 7.28 9.28 -12.71
CA ALA A 22 6.04 9.69 -12.07
C ALA A 22 5.08 10.31 -13.08
N SER A 23 3.81 10.04 -12.97
CA SER A 23 2.75 10.62 -13.81
C SER A 23 1.49 10.88 -12.99
N GLY A 24 0.64 11.77 -13.47
CA GLY A 24 -0.61 12.18 -12.80
C GLY A 24 -0.74 13.70 -12.72
N PRO A 25 -1.63 14.20 -11.86
CA PRO A 25 -2.57 13.43 -11.02
C PRO A 25 -3.64 12.74 -11.85
N PHE A 26 -4.15 11.63 -11.35
CA PHE A 26 -5.23 10.86 -11.98
C PHE A 26 -6.46 10.79 -11.05
N PRO A 27 -7.67 10.62 -11.62
CA PRO A 27 -8.86 10.39 -10.81
C PRO A 27 -8.76 9.12 -9.97
N GLY A 28 -9.09 9.23 -8.67
CA GLY A 28 -8.99 8.12 -7.73
C GLY A 28 -9.94 6.96 -8.00
N ASP A 29 -11.03 7.21 -8.69
CA ASP A 29 -12.04 6.19 -9.06
C ASP A 29 -11.60 5.28 -10.21
N THR A 30 -10.61 5.68 -11.00
CA THR A 30 -10.18 4.92 -12.19
C THR A 30 -8.74 4.41 -12.13
N ILE A 31 -7.87 5.06 -11.36
CA ILE A 31 -6.44 4.77 -11.36
C ILE A 31 -6.11 3.33 -10.92
N PHE A 32 -6.83 2.80 -9.93
CA PHE A 32 -6.56 1.45 -9.41
C PHE A 32 -6.90 0.35 -10.41
N MET A 33 -7.95 0.53 -11.21
CA MET A 33 -8.28 -0.39 -12.29
C MET A 33 -7.20 -0.38 -13.40
N ARG A 34 -6.65 0.79 -13.72
CA ARG A 34 -5.57 0.95 -14.68
C ARG A 34 -4.28 0.30 -14.17
N ALA A 35 -3.95 0.51 -12.90
CA ALA A 35 -2.81 -0.13 -12.26
C ALA A 35 -2.94 -1.66 -12.26
N ARG A 36 -4.14 -2.19 -11.94
CA ARG A 36 -4.40 -3.63 -12.02
C ARG A 36 -4.21 -4.23 -13.42
N ARG A 37 -4.43 -3.43 -14.46
CA ARG A 37 -4.18 -3.82 -15.87
C ARG A 37 -2.70 -3.75 -16.25
N GLY A 38 -1.83 -3.34 -15.36
CA GLY A 38 -0.40 -3.25 -15.59
C GLY A 38 0.09 -1.92 -16.19
N GLU A 39 -0.76 -0.86 -16.19
CA GLU A 39 -0.32 0.45 -16.68
C GLU A 39 0.67 1.14 -15.75
N PHE A 40 0.66 0.78 -14.46
CA PHE A 40 1.51 1.36 -13.42
C PHE A 40 2.04 0.28 -12.49
N ASP A 41 3.27 0.46 -12.00
CA ASP A 41 3.90 -0.42 -11.02
C ASP A 41 3.43 -0.14 -9.60
N ILE A 42 3.11 1.12 -9.31
CA ILE A 42 2.68 1.59 -7.98
C ILE A 42 1.72 2.77 -8.11
N VAL A 43 0.79 2.87 -7.18
CA VAL A 43 -0.12 4.01 -7.04
C VAL A 43 0.15 4.72 -5.72
N VAL A 44 0.42 6.03 -5.78
CA VAL A 44 0.55 6.88 -4.59
C VAL A 44 -0.81 7.48 -4.26
N ALA A 45 -1.42 7.02 -3.18
CA ALA A 45 -2.66 7.56 -2.63
C ALA A 45 -2.35 8.68 -1.62
N GLN A 46 -3.17 9.71 -1.59
CA GLN A 46 -2.91 10.90 -0.77
C GLN A 46 -3.49 10.78 0.64
N TYR A 47 -4.44 9.89 0.87
CA TYR A 47 -5.01 9.65 2.19
C TYR A 47 -5.47 8.19 2.32
N HIS A 48 -5.70 7.78 3.57
CA HIS A 48 -5.98 6.39 3.96
C HIS A 48 -7.07 5.71 3.13
N ASP A 49 -8.26 6.28 3.06
CA ASP A 49 -9.41 5.63 2.40
C ASP A 49 -9.23 5.54 0.88
N GLN A 50 -8.53 6.50 0.28
CA GLN A 50 -8.22 6.49 -1.14
C GLN A 50 -7.41 5.25 -1.54
N GLY A 51 -6.54 4.78 -0.66
CA GLY A 51 -5.75 3.57 -0.88
C GLY A 51 -6.44 2.30 -0.38
N LEU A 52 -7.05 2.32 0.81
CA LEU A 52 -7.59 1.14 1.44
C LEU A 52 -8.92 0.65 0.86
N ILE A 53 -9.79 1.54 0.41
CA ILE A 53 -11.07 1.14 -0.20
C ILE A 53 -10.84 0.22 -1.40
N PRO A 54 -10.01 0.58 -2.40
CA PRO A 54 -9.76 -0.31 -3.53
C PRO A 54 -9.06 -1.62 -3.14
N VAL A 55 -8.14 -1.60 -2.18
CA VAL A 55 -7.46 -2.81 -1.70
C VAL A 55 -8.48 -3.78 -1.08
N LYS A 56 -9.33 -3.31 -0.20
CA LYS A 56 -10.36 -4.14 0.47
C LYS A 56 -11.45 -4.58 -0.49
N TYR A 57 -11.89 -3.70 -1.39
CA TYR A 57 -12.92 -4.02 -2.38
C TYR A 57 -12.47 -5.11 -3.36
N LEU A 58 -11.20 -5.12 -3.73
CA LEU A 58 -10.64 -6.11 -4.65
C LEU A 58 -10.45 -7.49 -3.98
N GLY A 59 -10.80 -7.62 -2.69
CA GLY A 59 -10.73 -8.90 -1.97
C GLY A 59 -9.29 -9.40 -1.86
N VAL A 60 -8.35 -8.52 -1.61
CA VAL A 60 -6.95 -8.91 -1.38
C VAL A 60 -6.85 -9.47 0.03
N ASP A 61 -7.19 -10.76 0.19
CA ASP A 61 -7.12 -11.46 1.47
C ASP A 61 -5.68 -11.55 2.02
N GLU A 62 -4.69 -11.27 1.18
CA GLU A 62 -3.26 -11.27 1.50
C GLU A 62 -2.67 -9.85 1.60
N GLY A 63 -3.51 -8.85 1.87
CA GLY A 63 -3.05 -7.48 2.08
C GLY A 63 -2.06 -7.41 3.24
N VAL A 64 -0.93 -6.73 3.03
CA VAL A 64 0.10 -6.51 4.04
C VAL A 64 0.37 -5.02 4.17
N ASN A 65 0.37 -4.55 5.41
CA ASN A 65 0.82 -3.19 5.72
C ASN A 65 2.35 -3.19 5.89
N VAL A 66 3.04 -2.37 5.12
CA VAL A 66 4.49 -2.19 5.20
C VAL A 66 4.80 -0.73 5.51
N THR A 67 5.56 -0.49 6.58
CA THR A 67 6.06 0.85 6.90
C THR A 67 7.43 1.02 6.25
N VAL A 68 7.53 1.95 5.31
CA VAL A 68 8.80 2.25 4.62
C VAL A 68 9.54 3.41 5.27
N GLY A 69 10.86 3.49 5.06
CA GLY A 69 11.70 4.58 5.59
C GLY A 69 12.20 4.36 7.02
N LEU A 70 11.92 3.21 7.63
CA LEU A 70 12.49 2.82 8.92
C LEU A 70 13.86 2.12 8.75
N PRO A 71 14.76 2.21 9.74
CA PRO A 71 16.04 1.49 9.71
C PRO A 71 15.89 -0.03 9.93
N PHE A 72 14.69 -0.55 10.01
CA PHE A 72 14.35 -1.95 10.14
C PHE A 72 13.09 -2.27 9.33
N ILE A 73 12.88 -3.53 8.99
CA ILE A 73 11.70 -3.99 8.26
C ILE A 73 10.52 -4.08 9.23
N ARG A 74 9.41 -3.43 8.89
CA ARG A 74 8.15 -3.51 9.63
C ARG A 74 7.01 -3.87 8.69
N THR A 75 6.46 -5.05 8.89
CA THR A 75 5.24 -5.52 8.24
C THR A 75 4.17 -5.79 9.28
N SER A 76 2.92 -5.65 8.93
CA SER A 76 1.79 -5.98 9.80
C SER A 76 0.57 -6.40 9.00
N VAL A 77 -0.40 -6.97 9.72
CA VAL A 77 -1.70 -7.34 9.14
C VAL A 77 -2.46 -6.13 8.61
N ASP A 78 -3.37 -6.37 7.69
CA ASP A 78 -4.24 -5.36 7.08
C ASP A 78 -5.65 -5.32 7.71
N HIS A 79 -5.80 -5.75 8.94
CA HIS A 79 -7.07 -5.71 9.66
C HIS A 79 -6.95 -5.01 11.02
N GLY A 80 -8.10 -4.59 11.56
CA GLY A 80 -8.19 -3.97 12.88
C GLY A 80 -8.15 -4.97 14.03
N THR A 81 -8.45 -4.48 15.22
CA THR A 81 -8.36 -5.23 16.49
C THR A 81 -9.37 -6.37 16.63
N ALA A 82 -10.49 -6.33 15.91
CA ALA A 82 -11.52 -7.39 15.86
C ALA A 82 -11.91 -7.90 17.27
N PHE A 83 -12.22 -6.99 18.20
CA PHE A 83 -12.56 -7.32 19.59
C PHE A 83 -13.72 -8.28 19.72
N ASP A 84 -14.65 -8.28 18.77
CA ASP A 84 -15.82 -9.14 18.71
C ASP A 84 -15.48 -10.64 18.61
N ILE A 85 -14.35 -10.99 18.05
CA ILE A 85 -13.86 -12.38 17.92
C ILE A 85 -12.62 -12.68 18.78
N ALA A 86 -12.16 -11.73 19.58
CA ALA A 86 -10.99 -11.92 20.44
C ALA A 86 -11.21 -13.09 21.43
N GLY A 87 -10.23 -13.99 21.51
CA GLY A 87 -10.28 -15.17 22.38
C GLY A 87 -11.18 -16.31 21.90
N LYS A 88 -11.84 -16.18 20.75
CA LYS A 88 -12.79 -17.20 20.25
C LYS A 88 -12.17 -18.21 19.28
N GLY A 89 -10.92 -18.02 18.88
CA GLY A 89 -10.25 -18.90 17.91
C GLY A 89 -10.80 -18.83 16.48
N LEU A 90 -11.52 -17.75 16.14
CA LEU A 90 -12.20 -17.58 14.84
C LEU A 90 -11.41 -16.70 13.86
N ALA A 91 -10.32 -16.08 14.29
CA ALA A 91 -9.55 -15.18 13.45
C ALA A 91 -8.87 -15.90 12.28
N ASP A 92 -8.95 -15.31 11.09
CA ASP A 92 -8.21 -15.79 9.93
C ASP A 92 -6.73 -15.33 10.02
N PRO A 93 -5.75 -16.25 10.01
CA PRO A 93 -4.34 -15.92 10.12
C PRO A 93 -3.68 -15.56 8.78
N SER A 94 -4.41 -15.54 7.67
CA SER A 94 -3.84 -15.39 6.30
C SER A 94 -3.02 -14.12 6.15
N SER A 95 -3.55 -12.98 6.58
CA SER A 95 -2.86 -11.69 6.51
C SER A 95 -1.58 -11.67 7.37
N LEU A 96 -1.62 -12.28 8.57
CA LEU A 96 -0.44 -12.38 9.43
C LEU A 96 0.65 -13.26 8.80
N LYS A 97 0.28 -14.39 8.21
CA LYS A 97 1.21 -15.26 7.49
C LYS A 97 1.84 -14.53 6.29
N ALA A 98 1.04 -13.81 5.52
CA ALA A 98 1.53 -12.99 4.40
C ALA A 98 2.50 -11.92 4.88
N ALA A 99 2.20 -11.20 5.96
CA ALA A 99 3.07 -10.20 6.55
C ALA A 99 4.41 -10.80 7.03
N PHE A 100 4.37 -11.95 7.68
CA PHE A 100 5.58 -12.67 8.11
C PHE A 100 6.45 -13.09 6.92
N ASN A 101 5.86 -13.71 5.91
CA ASN A 101 6.58 -14.14 4.71
C ASN A 101 7.20 -12.98 3.96
N LEU A 102 6.49 -11.86 3.85
CA LEU A 102 7.01 -10.65 3.22
C LEU A 102 8.21 -10.10 3.99
N ALA A 103 8.15 -10.04 5.31
CA ALA A 103 9.28 -9.61 6.15
C ALA A 103 10.51 -10.49 5.93
N VAL A 104 10.34 -11.80 5.88
CA VAL A 104 11.42 -12.74 5.57
C VAL A 104 12.02 -12.48 4.19
N ASN A 105 11.18 -12.29 3.18
CA ASN A 105 11.63 -12.03 1.80
C ASN A 105 12.33 -10.68 1.64
N MET A 106 11.98 -9.68 2.43
CA MET A 106 12.62 -8.37 2.44
C MET A 106 13.95 -8.37 3.21
N THR A 107 14.17 -9.35 4.08
CA THR A 107 15.42 -9.47 4.85
C THR A 107 16.54 -9.98 3.96
N PRO A 108 17.74 -9.35 3.97
CA PRO A 108 18.87 -9.84 3.19
C PRO A 108 19.22 -11.30 3.50
N PRO A 109 19.62 -12.13 2.50
CA PRO A 109 19.86 -13.56 2.70
C PRO A 109 20.91 -13.90 3.78
N ASN A 110 21.87 -13.01 4.03
CA ASN A 110 22.91 -13.19 5.04
C ASN A 110 22.43 -12.98 6.49
N LEU A 111 21.16 -12.58 6.68
CA LEU A 111 20.54 -12.38 7.99
C LEU A 111 19.46 -13.43 8.31
N HIS A 112 19.26 -14.37 7.39
CA HIS A 112 18.30 -15.47 7.59
C HIS A 112 18.84 -16.57 8.48
#